data_71a8382c341f9dfe3ca22014d5c727c6
#
_entry.id   71a8382c341f9dfe3ca22014d5c727c6
#
_cell.length_a   1.000
_cell.length_b   1.000
_cell.length_c   1.000
_cell.angle_alpha   90.00
_cell.angle_beta   90.00
_cell.angle_gamma   90.00
#
_symmetry.space_group_name_H-M   'P 1'
#
loop_
_entity.id
_entity.type
_entity.pdbx_description
1 polymer ?
#
loop_
_entity_poly.entity_id
_entity_poly.type
_entity_poly.pdbx_seq_one_letter_code
_entity_poly.pdbx_strand_id
1 'polypeptide(L)'
;MAIHASLCQAIMNTEHPDVLVIGLGAMGAAITYQLAKRGVRVVGVDQFIPPHAQGSTHGETRITREAIGEGVQFVPLAMRSHQLWREIESETGRTLFTACGGVVIARAGGVSRLHEQQDFLGNTFRAAEAYAIPHQRLNANEIAARFPQFVLQGDECGYFEPGAGYLAPEACVSAQLRLAAQHGADLRVGETVRSVLRVNDKTIVDTDRARYQAGVTIVAAGAWIPQLLPALATTLTVRRQVLYWFAHDVSLSHCYRPRDFPVFIWH
;
A
#
# COMPACT_ATOMS: atom_id res chain seq x y z
N MET A 1 42.72 -24.21 -29.02
CA MET A 1 42.08 -23.06 -29.66
C MET A 1 41.03 -22.54 -28.75
N ALA A 2 41.47 -21.71 -27.82
CA ALA A 2 40.57 -20.90 -26.99
C ALA A 2 40.55 -19.51 -27.63
N ILE A 3 39.39 -19.04 -28.11
CA ILE A 3 39.33 -17.69 -28.66
C ILE A 3 37.92 -17.15 -28.46
N HIS A 4 37.91 -16.05 -27.73
CA HIS A 4 36.98 -14.93 -27.84
C HIS A 4 35.48 -15.18 -27.51
N ALA A 5 35.18 -15.49 -26.26
CA ALA A 5 34.03 -14.90 -25.63
C ALA A 5 34.41 -13.46 -25.22
N SER A 6 34.63 -12.64 -26.24
CA SER A 6 35.08 -11.26 -26.06
C SER A 6 33.96 -10.31 -26.29
N LEU A 7 33.74 -9.48 -25.26
CA LEU A 7 33.50 -8.04 -25.41
C LEU A 7 32.42 -7.58 -26.41
N CYS A 8 31.17 -7.83 -26.06
CA CYS A 8 30.14 -6.85 -26.29
C CYS A 8 29.46 -6.54 -24.94
N GLN A 9 30.25 -6.13 -23.97
CA GLN A 9 29.76 -5.23 -22.94
C GLN A 9 29.53 -3.90 -23.66
N ALA A 10 28.35 -3.75 -24.23
CA ALA A 10 27.87 -2.45 -24.65
C ALA A 10 28.20 -1.53 -23.48
N ILE A 11 28.87 -0.42 -23.75
CA ILE A 11 29.15 0.63 -22.76
C ILE A 11 27.77 1.11 -22.30
N MET A 12 27.25 0.46 -21.25
CA MET A 12 25.99 0.88 -20.65
C MET A 12 26.20 2.28 -20.11
N ASN A 13 25.44 3.21 -20.65
CA ASN A 13 25.50 4.59 -20.19
C ASN A 13 25.20 4.63 -18.69
N THR A 14 26.10 5.20 -17.91
CA THR A 14 25.90 5.33 -16.46
C THR A 14 25.14 6.61 -16.18
N GLU A 15 23.96 6.49 -15.61
CA GLU A 15 23.13 7.60 -15.21
C GLU A 15 23.37 7.96 -13.71
N HIS A 16 23.24 9.24 -13.39
CA HIS A 16 23.55 9.77 -12.04
C HIS A 16 22.36 10.53 -11.45
N PRO A 17 21.25 9.84 -11.07
CA PRO A 17 20.15 10.47 -10.38
C PRO A 17 20.54 10.81 -8.93
N ASP A 18 19.89 11.83 -8.35
CA ASP A 18 20.02 12.09 -6.91
C ASP A 18 19.42 10.94 -6.11
N VAL A 19 18.24 10.46 -6.53
CA VAL A 19 17.57 9.32 -5.93
C VAL A 19 17.11 8.33 -6.99
N LEU A 20 17.39 7.05 -6.76
CA LEU A 20 16.84 5.93 -7.53
C LEU A 20 15.83 5.17 -6.67
N VAL A 21 14.61 4.97 -7.19
CA VAL A 21 13.56 4.17 -6.54
C VAL A 21 13.36 2.89 -7.33
N ILE A 22 13.56 1.73 -6.70
CA ILE A 22 13.40 0.40 -7.28
C ILE A 22 12.06 -0.19 -6.85
N GLY A 23 11.18 -0.41 -7.82
CA GLY A 23 9.79 -0.83 -7.61
C GLY A 23 8.84 0.37 -7.51
N LEU A 24 7.83 0.41 -8.38
CA LEU A 24 6.85 1.50 -8.48
C LEU A 24 5.42 1.05 -8.11
N GLY A 25 5.32 0.08 -7.20
CA GLY A 25 4.07 -0.26 -6.51
C GLY A 25 3.62 0.84 -5.55
N ALA A 26 2.73 0.52 -4.60
CA ALA A 26 2.15 1.52 -3.67
C ALA A 26 3.22 2.38 -2.97
N MET A 27 4.27 1.76 -2.44
CA MET A 27 5.33 2.47 -1.71
C MET A 27 6.21 3.28 -2.65
N GLY A 28 6.70 2.67 -3.73
CA GLY A 28 7.59 3.35 -4.67
C GLY A 28 6.92 4.48 -5.44
N ALA A 29 5.67 4.32 -5.84
CA ALA A 29 4.90 5.39 -6.49
C ALA A 29 4.73 6.61 -5.56
N ALA A 30 4.40 6.37 -4.28
CA ALA A 30 4.29 7.43 -3.29
C ALA A 30 5.62 8.15 -3.04
N ILE A 31 6.71 7.39 -2.89
CA ILE A 31 8.05 7.93 -2.68
C ILE A 31 8.48 8.78 -3.88
N THR A 32 8.33 8.23 -5.10
CA THR A 32 8.73 8.90 -6.34
C THR A 32 7.96 10.21 -6.52
N TYR A 33 6.63 10.19 -6.29
CA TYR A 33 5.82 11.40 -6.34
C TYR A 33 6.26 12.45 -5.33
N GLN A 34 6.42 12.04 -4.06
CA GLN A 34 6.77 12.97 -3.00
C GLN A 34 8.17 13.57 -3.15
N LEU A 35 9.12 12.84 -3.72
CA LEU A 35 10.45 13.35 -4.05
C LEU A 35 10.42 14.32 -5.23
N ALA A 36 9.75 13.94 -6.32
CA ALA A 36 9.61 14.79 -7.50
C ALA A 36 8.91 16.12 -7.16
N LYS A 37 7.82 16.05 -6.38
CA LYS A 37 7.10 17.24 -5.88
C LYS A 37 7.99 18.21 -5.09
N ARG A 38 9.09 17.74 -4.51
CA ARG A 38 10.10 18.52 -3.78
C ARG A 38 11.27 18.97 -4.67
N GLY A 39 11.21 18.72 -5.97
CA GLY A 39 12.25 19.10 -6.91
C GLY A 39 13.49 18.21 -6.91
N VAL A 40 13.42 17.02 -6.30
CA VAL A 40 14.51 16.03 -6.33
C VAL A 40 14.56 15.35 -7.69
N ARG A 41 15.74 15.21 -8.28
CA ARG A 41 15.95 14.44 -9.52
C ARG A 41 15.83 12.95 -9.20
N VAL A 42 14.63 12.39 -9.40
CA VAL A 42 14.31 10.99 -9.09
C VAL A 42 14.09 10.18 -10.36
N VAL A 43 14.73 9.02 -10.38
CA VAL A 43 14.46 7.96 -11.37
C VAL A 43 13.74 6.83 -10.63
N GLY A 44 12.61 6.40 -11.16
CA GLY A 44 11.86 5.25 -10.68
C GLY A 44 11.94 4.10 -11.69
N VAL A 45 12.33 2.91 -11.25
CA VAL A 45 12.50 1.73 -12.10
C VAL A 45 11.54 0.62 -11.65
N ASP A 46 10.83 0.02 -12.61
CA ASP A 46 9.99 -1.16 -12.36
C ASP A 46 10.11 -2.16 -13.51
N GLN A 47 10.19 -3.45 -13.17
CA GLN A 47 10.27 -4.52 -14.18
C GLN A 47 8.95 -4.71 -14.94
N PHE A 48 7.84 -4.22 -14.42
CA PHE A 48 6.52 -4.26 -15.05
C PHE A 48 6.05 -2.84 -15.41
N ILE A 49 4.81 -2.73 -15.86
CA ILE A 49 4.13 -1.45 -16.11
C ILE A 49 3.08 -1.25 -15.02
N PRO A 50 3.36 -0.45 -13.96
CA PRO A 50 2.39 -0.18 -12.89
C PRO A 50 1.22 0.69 -13.39
N PRO A 51 0.01 0.47 -12.84
CA PRO A 51 -0.39 -0.58 -11.91
C PRO A 51 -0.50 -1.96 -12.58
N HIS A 52 -0.13 -3.02 -11.86
CA HIS A 52 -0.18 -4.40 -12.37
C HIS A 52 -0.55 -5.40 -11.26
N ALA A 53 -0.97 -6.61 -11.64
CA ALA A 53 -1.37 -7.66 -10.72
C ALA A 53 -0.24 -8.61 -10.29
N GLN A 54 1.02 -8.29 -10.60
CA GLN A 54 2.18 -9.14 -10.25
C GLN A 54 2.63 -8.93 -8.80
N GLY A 55 2.41 -7.74 -8.24
CA GLY A 55 2.73 -7.41 -6.85
C GLY A 55 1.53 -7.49 -5.92
N SER A 56 1.62 -6.88 -4.73
CA SER A 56 0.55 -6.85 -3.74
C SER A 56 -0.41 -5.66 -3.88
N THR A 57 -0.14 -4.72 -4.81
CA THR A 57 -0.92 -3.48 -4.97
C THR A 57 -1.93 -3.63 -6.10
N HIS A 58 -2.92 -4.50 -5.88
CA HIS A 58 -4.03 -4.73 -6.80
C HIS A 58 -5.25 -5.26 -6.03
N GLY A 59 -6.37 -5.46 -6.71
CA GLY A 59 -7.58 -6.09 -6.18
C GLY A 59 -8.70 -5.10 -5.91
N GLU A 60 -8.73 -3.98 -6.67
CA GLU A 60 -9.81 -2.99 -6.72
C GLU A 60 -10.00 -2.17 -5.45
N THR A 61 -9.84 -2.78 -4.27
CA THR A 61 -10.05 -2.10 -2.99
C THR A 61 -8.96 -2.41 -1.98
N ARG A 62 -8.71 -1.44 -1.09
CA ARG A 62 -7.85 -1.58 0.08
C ARG A 62 -8.44 -0.81 1.24
N ILE A 63 -8.78 -1.52 2.33
CA ILE A 63 -9.30 -0.88 3.55
C ILE A 63 -8.30 0.15 4.07
N THR A 64 -8.82 1.31 4.46
CA THR A 64 -8.08 2.35 5.17
C THR A 64 -8.92 2.90 6.31
N ARG A 65 -8.28 3.17 7.44
CA ARG A 65 -8.86 3.73 8.66
C ARG A 65 -7.81 4.52 9.41
N GLU A 66 -8.20 5.41 10.31
CA GLU A 66 -7.27 6.22 11.09
C GLU A 66 -6.91 5.53 12.42
N ALA A 67 -7.87 4.90 13.09
CA ALA A 67 -7.58 4.13 14.30
C ALA A 67 -6.96 2.76 13.96
N ILE A 68 -5.68 2.60 14.31
CA ILE A 68 -4.86 1.44 13.97
C ILE A 68 -4.71 0.54 15.19
N GLY A 69 -5.45 -0.58 15.22
CA GLY A 69 -5.39 -1.56 16.31
C GLY A 69 -4.09 -2.36 16.37
N GLU A 70 -3.35 -2.41 15.28
CA GLU A 70 -2.02 -3.03 15.18
C GLU A 70 -0.94 -2.25 15.95
N GLY A 71 -1.17 -0.97 16.21
CA GLY A 71 -0.25 -0.16 17.02
C GLY A 71 -0.53 1.33 16.92
N VAL A 72 -0.65 1.97 18.08
CA VAL A 72 -0.96 3.40 18.20
C VAL A 72 0.06 4.31 17.50
N GLN A 73 1.29 3.87 17.37
CA GLN A 73 2.36 4.60 16.67
C GLN A 73 2.09 4.79 15.16
N PHE A 74 1.20 4.00 14.57
CA PHE A 74 0.83 4.12 13.16
C PHE A 74 -0.29 5.14 12.91
N VAL A 75 -1.01 5.57 13.95
CA VAL A 75 -2.15 6.49 13.81
C VAL A 75 -1.77 7.81 13.14
N PRO A 76 -0.70 8.52 13.53
CA PRO A 76 -0.31 9.76 12.86
C PRO A 76 -0.02 9.57 11.36
N LEU A 77 0.55 8.40 10.98
CA LEU A 77 0.81 8.08 9.59
C LEU A 77 -0.49 7.82 8.81
N ALA A 78 -1.45 7.12 9.42
CA ALA A 78 -2.75 6.86 8.82
C ALA A 78 -3.53 8.16 8.62
N MET A 79 -3.61 9.03 9.63
CA MET A 79 -4.24 10.35 9.55
C MET A 79 -3.60 11.21 8.45
N ARG A 80 -2.25 11.27 8.40
CA ARG A 80 -1.55 12.00 7.34
C ARG A 80 -1.80 11.38 5.96
N SER A 81 -1.89 10.07 5.87
CA SER A 81 -2.23 9.37 4.62
C SER A 81 -3.61 9.78 4.09
N HIS A 82 -4.64 9.86 4.95
CA HIS A 82 -5.98 10.31 4.56
C HIS A 82 -5.95 11.74 3.99
N GLN A 83 -5.21 12.66 4.63
CA GLN A 83 -5.03 14.02 4.13
C GLN A 83 -4.35 14.02 2.75
N LEU A 84 -3.26 13.25 2.58
CA LEU A 84 -2.54 13.17 1.31
C LEU A 84 -3.40 12.61 0.19
N TRP A 85 -4.27 11.64 0.46
CA TRP A 85 -5.21 11.15 -0.55
C TRP A 85 -6.19 12.24 -0.99
N ARG A 86 -6.73 13.04 -0.07
CA ARG A 86 -7.61 14.17 -0.40
C ARG A 86 -6.87 15.26 -1.19
N GLU A 87 -5.60 15.53 -0.86
CA GLU A 87 -4.75 16.42 -1.64
C GLU A 87 -4.61 15.91 -3.10
N ILE A 88 -4.29 14.62 -3.28
CA ILE A 88 -4.13 14.00 -4.60
C ILE A 88 -5.46 13.97 -5.37
N GLU A 89 -6.57 13.70 -4.73
CA GLU A 89 -7.92 13.77 -5.34
C GLU A 89 -8.21 15.18 -5.86
N SER A 90 -7.93 16.20 -5.06
CA SER A 90 -8.09 17.61 -5.46
C SER A 90 -7.21 17.97 -6.66
N GLU A 91 -5.96 17.51 -6.68
CA GLU A 91 -4.99 17.80 -7.74
C GLU A 91 -5.30 17.03 -9.04
N THR A 92 -5.90 15.83 -8.93
CA THR A 92 -6.13 14.96 -10.08
C THR A 92 -7.55 14.94 -10.61
N GLY A 93 -8.52 15.42 -9.84
CA GLY A 93 -9.95 15.32 -10.12
C GLY A 93 -10.48 13.87 -10.08
N ARG A 94 -9.75 12.92 -9.46
CA ARG A 94 -10.12 11.51 -9.39
C ARG A 94 -10.55 11.13 -7.99
N THR A 95 -11.55 10.26 -7.87
CA THR A 95 -11.88 9.62 -6.60
C THR A 95 -10.91 8.45 -6.37
N LEU A 96 -10.14 8.54 -5.30
CA LEU A 96 -9.16 7.52 -4.88
C LEU A 96 -9.55 6.88 -3.56
N PHE A 97 -10.18 7.66 -2.67
CA PHE A 97 -10.61 7.27 -1.36
C PHE A 97 -12.13 7.43 -1.20
N THR A 98 -12.82 6.31 -1.04
CA THR A 98 -14.26 6.27 -0.73
C THR A 98 -14.45 6.07 0.77
N ALA A 99 -14.87 7.14 1.46
CA ALA A 99 -15.22 7.10 2.88
C ALA A 99 -16.64 6.54 3.04
N CYS A 100 -16.75 5.23 3.19
CA CYS A 100 -18.01 4.52 3.38
C CYS A 100 -18.25 4.09 4.83
N GLY A 101 -17.37 4.50 5.75
CA GLY A 101 -17.30 3.98 7.11
C GLY A 101 -16.53 2.67 7.18
N GLY A 102 -16.06 2.35 8.37
CA GLY A 102 -15.39 1.08 8.66
C GLY A 102 -15.85 0.51 9.99
N VAL A 103 -16.12 -0.78 10.05
CA VAL A 103 -16.47 -1.46 11.28
C VAL A 103 -15.48 -2.58 11.60
N VAL A 104 -14.97 -2.58 12.83
CA VAL A 104 -14.22 -3.71 13.39
C VAL A 104 -15.14 -4.46 14.33
N ILE A 105 -15.42 -5.74 14.03
CA ILE A 105 -16.32 -6.59 14.81
C ILE A 105 -15.48 -7.67 15.51
N ALA A 106 -15.71 -7.86 16.79
CA ALA A 106 -15.11 -8.95 17.55
C ALA A 106 -16.08 -9.46 18.64
N ARG A 107 -15.90 -10.70 19.08
CA ARG A 107 -16.61 -11.24 20.24
C ARG A 107 -16.03 -10.64 21.53
N ALA A 108 -16.91 -10.39 22.48
CA ALA A 108 -16.50 -9.93 23.80
C ALA A 108 -15.55 -10.96 24.45
N GLY A 109 -14.33 -10.52 24.79
CA GLY A 109 -13.31 -11.40 25.36
C GLY A 109 -12.61 -12.35 24.37
N GLY A 110 -12.87 -12.22 23.06
CA GLY A 110 -12.22 -13.01 22.02
C GLY A 110 -10.73 -12.66 21.90
N VAL A 111 -9.89 -13.71 21.80
CA VAL A 111 -8.47 -13.54 21.48
C VAL A 111 -8.30 -13.70 19.96
N SER A 112 -7.92 -12.61 19.29
CA SER A 112 -7.60 -12.68 17.86
C SER A 112 -6.32 -13.49 17.64
N ARG A 113 -6.40 -14.53 16.81
CA ARG A 113 -5.22 -15.31 16.39
C ARG A 113 -4.61 -14.84 15.09
N LEU A 114 -5.28 -13.92 14.37
CA LEU A 114 -4.89 -13.53 13.00
C LEU A 114 -3.69 -12.58 12.95
N HIS A 115 -3.45 -11.78 13.99
CA HIS A 115 -2.36 -10.80 14.03
C HIS A 115 -1.48 -10.93 15.27
N GLU A 116 -1.52 -12.08 15.97
CA GLU A 116 -0.80 -12.32 17.23
C GLU A 116 -1.06 -11.24 18.31
N GLN A 117 -2.02 -10.35 18.08
CA GLN A 117 -2.35 -9.25 18.97
C GLN A 117 -3.54 -9.64 19.84
N GLN A 118 -3.29 -9.65 21.13
CA GLN A 118 -4.35 -9.72 22.12
C GLN A 118 -5.13 -8.40 22.09
N ASP A 119 -6.47 -8.47 22.13
CA ASP A 119 -7.37 -7.34 22.26
C ASP A 119 -7.27 -6.29 21.12
N PHE A 120 -7.31 -6.75 19.85
CA PHE A 120 -7.26 -5.86 18.68
C PHE A 120 -8.36 -4.78 18.71
N LEU A 121 -9.59 -5.15 19.09
CA LEU A 121 -10.70 -4.20 19.18
C LEU A 121 -10.46 -3.15 20.27
N GLY A 122 -10.02 -3.56 21.46
CA GLY A 122 -9.67 -2.63 22.53
C GLY A 122 -8.50 -1.71 22.18
N ASN A 123 -7.49 -2.24 21.48
CA ASN A 123 -6.39 -1.42 20.94
C ASN A 123 -6.92 -0.36 19.96
N THR A 124 -7.86 -0.73 19.09
CA THR A 124 -8.49 0.21 18.15
C THR A 124 -9.22 1.33 18.88
N PHE A 125 -9.99 1.01 19.92
CA PHE A 125 -10.65 2.03 20.76
C PHE A 125 -9.63 2.95 21.45
N ARG A 126 -8.61 2.38 22.07
CA ARG A 126 -7.54 3.18 22.73
C ARG A 126 -6.82 4.10 21.74
N ALA A 127 -6.56 3.64 20.53
CA ALA A 127 -5.98 4.44 19.48
C ALA A 127 -6.90 5.59 19.05
N ALA A 128 -8.18 5.33 18.89
CA ALA A 128 -9.16 6.34 18.52
C ALA A 128 -9.33 7.42 19.62
N GLU A 129 -9.41 7.00 20.87
CA GLU A 129 -9.51 7.91 22.04
C GLU A 129 -8.27 8.78 22.17
N ALA A 130 -7.06 8.19 22.03
CA ALA A 130 -5.79 8.90 22.16
C ALA A 130 -5.59 10.01 21.09
N TYR A 131 -6.19 9.85 19.92
CA TYR A 131 -6.06 10.81 18.82
C TYR A 131 -7.37 11.53 18.47
N ALA A 132 -8.38 11.43 19.33
CA ALA A 132 -9.69 12.06 19.15
C ALA A 132 -10.34 11.73 17.79
N ILE A 133 -10.15 10.50 17.29
CA ILE A 133 -10.76 10.04 16.05
C ILE A 133 -12.26 9.82 16.29
N PRO A 134 -13.16 10.40 15.48
CA PRO A 134 -14.59 10.19 15.59
C PRO A 134 -14.95 8.71 15.44
N HIS A 135 -15.57 8.13 16.44
CA HIS A 135 -15.96 6.73 16.42
C HIS A 135 -17.19 6.45 17.29
N GLN A 136 -17.76 5.27 17.13
CA GLN A 136 -18.88 4.77 17.90
C GLN A 136 -18.59 3.34 18.37
N ARG A 137 -18.98 3.05 19.61
CA ARG A 137 -19.07 1.68 20.11
C ARG A 137 -20.47 1.16 19.82
N LEU A 138 -20.55 -0.02 19.22
CA LEU A 138 -21.83 -0.66 18.84
C LEU A 138 -21.91 -2.04 19.50
N ASN A 139 -23.06 -2.39 20.04
CA ASN A 139 -23.38 -3.77 20.42
C ASN A 139 -23.96 -4.55 19.23
N ALA A 140 -24.17 -5.85 19.39
CA ALA A 140 -24.65 -6.72 18.34
C ALA A 140 -25.98 -6.24 17.73
N ASN A 141 -26.92 -5.77 18.56
CA ASN A 141 -28.24 -5.29 18.09
C ASN A 141 -28.08 -4.01 17.26
N GLU A 142 -27.21 -3.10 17.68
CA GLU A 142 -26.93 -1.84 16.96
C GLU A 142 -26.22 -2.10 15.63
N ILE A 143 -25.30 -3.08 15.59
CA ILE A 143 -24.65 -3.51 14.34
C ILE A 143 -25.69 -4.12 13.39
N ALA A 144 -26.53 -5.05 13.87
CA ALA A 144 -27.54 -5.72 13.06
C ALA A 144 -28.61 -4.73 12.54
N ALA A 145 -29.02 -3.76 13.36
CA ALA A 145 -29.97 -2.73 12.95
C ALA A 145 -29.41 -1.80 11.88
N ARG A 146 -28.12 -1.46 11.96
CA ARG A 146 -27.46 -0.55 11.03
C ARG A 146 -26.96 -1.23 9.76
N PHE A 147 -26.50 -2.46 9.89
CA PHE A 147 -25.91 -3.26 8.81
C PHE A 147 -26.52 -4.66 8.80
N PRO A 148 -27.76 -4.80 8.32
CA PRO A 148 -28.51 -6.06 8.38
C PRO A 148 -27.90 -7.20 7.54
N GLN A 149 -26.85 -6.89 6.77
CA GLN A 149 -26.09 -7.88 6.01
C GLN A 149 -25.20 -8.75 6.92
N PHE A 150 -24.87 -8.30 8.14
CA PHE A 150 -24.12 -9.09 9.11
C PHE A 150 -25.05 -10.01 9.91
N VAL A 151 -24.73 -11.30 9.94
CA VAL A 151 -25.42 -12.29 10.77
C VAL A 151 -24.58 -12.50 12.04
N LEU A 152 -25.06 -11.93 13.14
CA LEU A 152 -24.37 -11.93 14.44
C LEU A 152 -24.88 -13.03 15.35
N GLN A 153 -24.07 -13.46 16.31
CA GLN A 153 -24.42 -14.47 17.33
C GLN A 153 -25.01 -13.82 18.59
N GLY A 154 -24.81 -12.51 18.79
CA GLY A 154 -25.37 -11.73 19.90
C GLY A 154 -24.35 -11.35 20.99
N ASP A 155 -23.15 -11.91 20.96
CA ASP A 155 -22.03 -11.60 21.88
C ASP A 155 -20.96 -10.69 21.24
N GLU A 156 -21.19 -10.23 20.01
CA GLU A 156 -20.26 -9.35 19.31
C GLU A 156 -20.42 -7.89 19.75
N CYS A 157 -19.32 -7.19 19.67
CA CYS A 157 -19.26 -5.74 19.78
C CYS A 157 -18.46 -5.17 18.61
N GLY A 158 -18.71 -3.90 18.28
CA GLY A 158 -18.10 -3.23 17.16
C GLY A 158 -17.52 -1.87 17.50
N TYR A 159 -16.43 -1.56 16.83
CA TYR A 159 -15.89 -0.22 16.67
C TYR A 159 -16.31 0.28 15.28
N PHE A 160 -17.00 1.41 15.20
CA PHE A 160 -17.37 2.04 13.95
C PHE A 160 -16.69 3.39 13.79
N GLU A 161 -15.99 3.59 12.66
CA GLU A 161 -15.30 4.83 12.28
C GLU A 161 -15.93 5.40 11.01
N PRO A 162 -16.65 6.54 11.08
CA PRO A 162 -17.31 7.14 9.91
C PRO A 162 -16.32 7.57 8.81
N GLY A 163 -15.10 8.00 9.22
CA GLY A 163 -14.05 8.46 8.32
C GLY A 163 -13.28 7.36 7.61
N ALA A 164 -13.45 6.11 8.03
CA ALA A 164 -12.83 4.95 7.38
C ALA A 164 -13.49 4.63 6.02
N GLY A 165 -12.85 3.77 5.26
CA GLY A 165 -13.36 3.34 3.97
C GLY A 165 -12.33 2.55 3.18
N TYR A 166 -12.30 2.72 1.87
CA TYR A 166 -11.35 2.03 1.01
C TYR A 166 -10.71 2.94 -0.02
N LEU A 167 -9.49 2.59 -0.38
CA LEU A 167 -8.75 3.13 -1.52
C LEU A 167 -8.94 2.23 -2.74
N ALA A 168 -8.90 2.82 -3.95
CA ALA A 168 -8.74 2.11 -5.21
C ALA A 168 -7.23 2.00 -5.54
N PRO A 169 -6.54 0.89 -5.17
CA PRO A 169 -5.08 0.84 -5.16
C PRO A 169 -4.46 1.06 -6.53
N GLU A 170 -5.04 0.54 -7.60
CA GLU A 170 -4.58 0.75 -8.97
C GLU A 170 -4.70 2.21 -9.39
N ALA A 171 -5.82 2.84 -9.06
CA ALA A 171 -6.03 4.28 -9.34
C ALA A 171 -5.07 5.15 -8.53
N CYS A 172 -4.79 4.77 -7.27
CA CYS A 172 -3.85 5.45 -6.40
C CYS A 172 -2.43 5.44 -6.97
N VAL A 173 -1.93 4.27 -7.39
CA VAL A 173 -0.60 4.14 -8.02
C VAL A 173 -0.54 4.94 -9.31
N SER A 174 -1.55 4.80 -10.18
CA SER A 174 -1.62 5.54 -11.45
C SER A 174 -1.61 7.05 -11.24
N ALA A 175 -2.37 7.57 -10.25
CA ALA A 175 -2.42 8.98 -9.94
C ALA A 175 -1.06 9.52 -9.46
N GLN A 176 -0.42 8.80 -8.52
CA GLN A 176 0.88 9.18 -7.98
C GLN A 176 1.98 9.17 -9.05
N LEU A 177 2.04 8.14 -9.91
CA LEU A 177 3.04 8.06 -10.97
C LEU A 177 2.83 9.15 -12.03
N ARG A 178 1.58 9.44 -12.39
CA ARG A 178 1.27 10.55 -13.29
C ARG A 178 1.73 11.88 -12.72
N LEU A 179 1.44 12.17 -11.46
CA LEU A 179 1.90 13.37 -10.79
C LEU A 179 3.42 13.42 -10.66
N ALA A 180 4.06 12.28 -10.35
CA ALA A 180 5.52 12.19 -10.31
C ALA A 180 6.14 12.60 -11.64
N ALA A 181 5.64 12.09 -12.76
CA ALA A 181 6.10 12.45 -14.10
C ALA A 181 5.85 13.94 -14.42
N GLN A 182 4.69 14.49 -14.02
CA GLN A 182 4.40 15.93 -14.17
C GLN A 182 5.38 16.81 -13.38
N HIS A 183 5.88 16.32 -12.25
CA HIS A 183 6.92 16.98 -11.45
C HIS A 183 8.35 16.64 -11.89
N GLY A 184 8.52 16.00 -13.05
CA GLY A 184 9.84 15.75 -13.64
C GLY A 184 10.54 14.46 -13.20
N ALA A 185 9.84 13.52 -12.54
CA ALA A 185 10.38 12.18 -12.31
C ALA A 185 10.56 11.42 -13.63
N ASP A 186 11.67 10.73 -13.77
CA ASP A 186 11.92 9.80 -14.87
C ASP A 186 11.45 8.39 -14.48
N LEU A 187 10.46 7.87 -15.19
CA LEU A 187 9.83 6.58 -14.89
C LEU A 187 10.26 5.54 -15.94
N ARG A 188 11.10 4.60 -15.52
CA ARG A 188 11.65 3.52 -16.33
C ARG A 188 10.87 2.23 -16.06
N VAL A 189 9.79 2.04 -16.80
CA VAL A 189 8.94 0.84 -16.68
C VAL A 189 9.34 -0.23 -17.69
N GLY A 190 9.14 -1.50 -17.34
CA GLY A 190 9.62 -2.65 -18.10
C GLY A 190 11.15 -2.75 -18.09
N GLU A 191 11.80 -2.25 -17.04
CA GLU A 191 13.24 -2.31 -16.84
C GLU A 191 13.57 -3.12 -15.57
N THR A 192 14.31 -4.20 -15.73
CA THR A 192 14.58 -5.16 -14.67
C THR A 192 15.90 -4.89 -13.98
N VAL A 193 15.87 -4.63 -12.68
CA VAL A 193 17.08 -4.54 -11.85
C VAL A 193 17.70 -5.92 -11.69
N ARG A 194 19.00 -6.03 -11.99
CA ARG A 194 19.80 -7.26 -11.91
C ARG A 194 20.65 -7.33 -10.66
N SER A 195 21.23 -6.19 -10.25
CA SER A 195 22.05 -6.11 -9.05
C SER A 195 21.98 -4.76 -8.38
N VAL A 196 22.19 -4.76 -7.06
CA VAL A 196 22.29 -3.57 -6.21
C VAL A 196 23.55 -3.75 -5.37
N LEU A 197 24.57 -2.94 -5.62
CA LEU A 197 25.86 -3.05 -4.96
C LEU A 197 26.24 -1.71 -4.33
N ARG A 198 26.66 -1.74 -3.07
CA ARG A 198 27.24 -0.57 -2.42
C ARG A 198 28.76 -0.57 -2.65
N VAL A 199 29.23 0.49 -3.27
CA VAL A 199 30.66 0.70 -3.52
C VAL A 199 31.07 2.05 -2.92
N ASN A 200 31.82 2.01 -1.85
CA ASN A 200 32.14 3.20 -1.03
C ASN A 200 30.83 3.87 -0.54
N ASP A 201 30.65 5.15 -0.82
CA ASP A 201 29.48 5.93 -0.40
C ASP A 201 28.36 5.99 -1.46
N LYS A 202 28.50 5.23 -2.55
CA LYS A 202 27.52 5.21 -3.65
C LYS A 202 26.90 3.84 -3.82
N THR A 203 25.68 3.82 -4.35
CA THR A 203 25.02 2.59 -4.76
C THR A 203 25.07 2.49 -6.28
N ILE A 204 25.60 1.37 -6.76
CA ILE A 204 25.58 0.99 -8.17
C ILE A 204 24.43 0.02 -8.39
N VAL A 205 23.57 0.33 -9.32
CA VAL A 205 22.43 -0.52 -9.71
C VAL A 205 22.55 -0.84 -11.18
N ASP A 206 22.68 -2.13 -11.49
CA ASP A 206 22.67 -2.62 -12.86
C ASP A 206 21.28 -3.14 -13.22
N THR A 207 20.78 -2.73 -14.37
CA THR A 207 19.53 -3.22 -14.95
C THR A 207 19.83 -3.98 -16.25
N ASP A 208 18.78 -4.42 -16.93
CA ASP A 208 18.91 -4.97 -18.29
C ASP A 208 19.04 -3.88 -19.37
N ARG A 209 18.98 -2.59 -19.02
CA ARG A 209 19.03 -1.47 -19.96
C ARG A 209 20.10 -0.44 -19.67
N ALA A 210 20.40 -0.20 -18.37
CA ALA A 210 21.30 0.88 -17.94
C ALA A 210 22.05 0.52 -16.66
N ARG A 211 23.04 1.33 -16.34
CA ARG A 211 23.70 1.37 -15.04
C ARG A 211 23.38 2.69 -14.36
N TYR A 212 23.01 2.63 -13.09
CA TYR A 212 22.74 3.81 -12.28
C TYR A 212 23.77 3.91 -11.15
N GLN A 213 24.27 5.12 -10.93
CA GLN A 213 25.08 5.46 -9.76
C GLN A 213 24.36 6.59 -9.02
N ALA A 214 23.48 6.21 -8.11
CA ALA A 214 22.62 7.15 -7.39
C ALA A 214 23.25 7.66 -6.09
N GLY A 215 22.91 8.88 -5.69
CA GLY A 215 23.26 9.41 -4.37
C GLY A 215 22.54 8.63 -3.26
N VAL A 216 21.24 8.36 -3.45
CA VAL A 216 20.43 7.51 -2.57
C VAL A 216 19.68 6.48 -3.42
N THR A 217 19.65 5.23 -2.97
CA THR A 217 18.82 4.18 -3.58
C THR A 217 17.77 3.71 -2.58
N ILE A 218 16.51 3.72 -3.00
CA ILE A 218 15.37 3.25 -2.20
C ILE A 218 14.83 1.97 -2.83
N VAL A 219 14.86 0.86 -2.10
CA VAL A 219 14.37 -0.43 -2.59
C VAL A 219 12.95 -0.63 -2.07
N ALA A 220 11.96 -0.45 -2.96
CA ALA A 220 10.53 -0.64 -2.71
C ALA A 220 9.97 -1.83 -3.52
N ALA A 221 10.82 -2.85 -3.78
CA ALA A 221 10.57 -3.95 -4.69
C ALA A 221 9.66 -5.07 -4.13
N GLY A 222 8.94 -4.82 -3.03
CA GLY A 222 7.93 -5.73 -2.49
C GLY A 222 8.45 -7.17 -2.34
N ALA A 223 7.78 -8.13 -2.96
CA ALA A 223 8.13 -9.55 -2.88
C ALA A 223 9.49 -9.91 -3.50
N TRP A 224 10.08 -9.04 -4.30
CA TRP A 224 11.39 -9.25 -4.94
C TRP A 224 12.57 -8.76 -4.10
N ILE A 225 12.34 -8.12 -2.94
CA ILE A 225 13.41 -7.64 -2.04
C ILE A 225 14.41 -8.75 -1.69
N PRO A 226 14.00 -10.00 -1.32
CA PRO A 226 14.96 -11.04 -0.97
C PRO A 226 15.90 -11.45 -2.12
N GLN A 227 15.47 -11.25 -3.36
CA GLN A 227 16.29 -11.54 -4.54
C GLN A 227 17.33 -10.42 -4.79
N LEU A 228 16.96 -9.17 -4.58
CA LEU A 228 17.82 -8.01 -4.76
C LEU A 228 18.76 -7.78 -3.58
N LEU A 229 18.32 -8.11 -2.38
CA LEU A 229 19.03 -7.94 -1.13
C LEU A 229 19.03 -9.26 -0.34
N PRO A 230 19.85 -10.25 -0.71
CA PRO A 230 19.84 -11.59 -0.10
C PRO A 230 20.07 -11.60 1.42
N ALA A 231 20.75 -10.60 1.96
CA ALA A 231 20.93 -10.45 3.40
C ALA A 231 19.62 -10.31 4.19
N LEU A 232 18.55 -9.86 3.52
CA LEU A 232 17.20 -9.73 4.12
C LEU A 232 16.34 -10.98 3.94
N ALA A 233 16.79 -11.97 3.17
CA ALA A 233 16.01 -13.18 2.88
C ALA A 233 15.71 -14.03 4.14
N THR A 234 16.54 -13.94 5.17
CA THR A 234 16.30 -14.61 6.46
C THR A 234 15.25 -13.92 7.32
N THR A 235 15.02 -12.63 7.11
CA THR A 235 14.08 -11.81 7.88
C THR A 235 12.73 -11.67 7.17
N LEU A 236 12.74 -11.64 5.83
CA LEU A 236 11.56 -11.40 5.02
C LEU A 236 11.06 -12.70 4.39
N THR A 237 9.84 -13.09 4.76
CA THR A 237 9.17 -14.25 4.17
C THR A 237 8.02 -13.77 3.27
N VAL A 238 8.10 -14.11 1.99
CA VAL A 238 7.01 -13.83 1.04
C VAL A 238 5.90 -14.85 1.23
N ARG A 239 4.69 -14.39 1.55
CA ARG A 239 3.51 -15.23 1.68
C ARG A 239 2.46 -14.83 0.65
N ARG A 240 1.79 -15.82 0.06
CA ARG A 240 0.64 -15.57 -0.82
C ARG A 240 -0.59 -15.28 0.05
N GLN A 241 -1.25 -14.16 -0.23
CA GLN A 241 -2.57 -13.85 0.29
C GLN A 241 -3.58 -13.99 -0.85
N VAL A 242 -4.68 -14.70 -0.60
CA VAL A 242 -5.73 -14.90 -1.59
C VAL A 242 -6.80 -13.84 -1.40
N LEU A 243 -7.15 -13.17 -2.49
CA LEU A 243 -8.29 -12.27 -2.54
C LEU A 243 -9.48 -13.02 -3.12
N TYR A 244 -10.66 -12.76 -2.59
CA TYR A 244 -11.90 -13.36 -3.04
C TYR A 244 -12.89 -12.28 -3.47
N TRP A 245 -13.55 -12.50 -4.58
CA TRP A 245 -14.70 -11.73 -5.03
C TRP A 245 -15.91 -12.63 -4.98
N PHE A 246 -16.95 -12.19 -4.28
CA PHE A 246 -18.18 -12.95 -4.15
C PHE A 246 -19.26 -12.30 -5.01
N ALA A 247 -19.87 -13.09 -5.90
CA ALA A 247 -21.06 -12.66 -6.60
C ALA A 247 -22.23 -12.59 -5.62
N HIS A 248 -23.02 -11.56 -5.73
CA HIS A 248 -24.28 -11.43 -4.99
C HIS A 248 -25.45 -11.36 -5.99
N ASP A 249 -26.67 -11.61 -5.52
CA ASP A 249 -27.87 -11.39 -6.31
C ASP A 249 -27.96 -9.92 -6.71
N VAL A 250 -28.25 -9.67 -8.00
CA VAL A 250 -28.35 -8.29 -8.55
C VAL A 250 -29.41 -7.47 -7.81
N SER A 251 -30.49 -8.10 -7.33
CA SER A 251 -31.54 -7.45 -6.54
C SER A 251 -31.00 -6.89 -5.21
N LEU A 252 -29.92 -7.46 -4.66
CA LEU A 252 -29.28 -7.05 -3.41
C LEU A 252 -28.15 -6.02 -3.62
N SER A 253 -27.83 -5.65 -4.86
CA SER A 253 -26.74 -4.71 -5.14
C SER A 253 -26.85 -3.39 -4.40
N HIS A 254 -28.08 -2.93 -4.14
CA HIS A 254 -28.32 -1.70 -3.39
C HIS A 254 -27.87 -1.80 -1.92
N CYS A 255 -27.85 -3.00 -1.33
CA CYS A 255 -27.45 -3.23 0.06
C CYS A 255 -25.94 -3.12 0.28
N TYR A 256 -25.14 -3.26 -0.79
CA TYR A 256 -23.67 -3.30 -0.73
C TYR A 256 -23.00 -2.04 -1.32
N ARG A 257 -23.78 -0.97 -1.54
CA ARG A 257 -23.21 0.31 -1.99
C ARG A 257 -22.41 0.98 -0.87
N PRO A 258 -21.39 1.79 -1.20
CA PRO A 258 -20.56 2.47 -0.20
C PRO A 258 -21.34 3.30 0.84
N ARG A 259 -22.50 3.84 0.48
CA ARG A 259 -23.37 4.56 1.44
C ARG A 259 -24.15 3.66 2.39
N ASP A 260 -24.32 2.38 2.04
CA ASP A 260 -25.25 1.45 2.70
C ASP A 260 -24.47 0.31 3.42
N PHE A 261 -23.19 0.10 3.07
CA PHE A 261 -22.36 -0.95 3.62
C PHE A 261 -20.91 -0.46 3.86
N PRO A 262 -20.35 -0.63 5.06
CA PRO A 262 -19.00 -0.20 5.40
C PRO A 262 -17.96 -1.23 4.93
N VAL A 263 -16.69 -0.83 4.90
CA VAL A 263 -15.61 -1.81 4.99
C VAL A 263 -15.60 -2.44 6.37
N PHE A 264 -15.17 -3.70 6.47
CA PHE A 264 -15.18 -4.36 7.78
C PHE A 264 -13.97 -5.26 8.01
N ILE A 265 -13.65 -5.42 9.29
CA ILE A 265 -12.68 -6.39 9.80
C ILE A 265 -13.42 -7.20 10.87
N TRP A 266 -13.48 -8.51 10.69
CA TRP A 266 -14.15 -9.40 11.63
C TRP A 266 -13.12 -10.32 12.28
N HIS A 267 -13.04 -10.28 13.61
CA HIS A 267 -12.14 -11.09 14.44
C HIS A 267 -12.87 -12.18 15.22
#